data_7c91a3b159d1ae1be8d1c4a268949f08
#
_entry.id   7c91a3b159d1ae1be8d1c4a268949f08
#
_cell.length_a   1.000
_cell.length_b   1.000
_cell.length_c   1.000
_cell.angle_alpha   90.00
_cell.angle_beta   90.00
_cell.angle_gamma   90.00
#
_symmetry.space_group_name_H-M   'P 1'
#
loop_
_entity.id
_entity.type
_entity.pdbx_description
1 polymer ?
#
loop_
_entity_poly.entity_id
_entity_poly.type
_entity_poly.pdbx_seq_one_letter_code
_entity_poly.pdbx_strand_id
1 'polypeptide(L)'
;MRAAYYETNGAAGNVLRVAELETPQPGRGEVRVRLATSGVNPSDVKSRAGLTRKIAFPRVIPHSDGAGEIDRVGEGVSPSRVGERVWVWNGQWRRPFGTAAEWIVLPTEQAVPLPAHISMEAGACLGIPAYTAYQAVVLTGAEDGSTVLVAGGAGAVGHYAIQLAKKRKATVIATVSSPAKAEIARRAGADHVIDYRRENVGEQVMALTGKRGVNAAIEVDLAANARLLPAVLAPNSVVAIYGSSAPETSIPFQFLLQNSVELKFFLVYQMPPQLRARASADITGMLERGELIHNVAQTFDLREIVAAHEAVESGKAMGNIVVSVA
;
A
#
# COMPACT_ATOMS: atom_id res chain seq x y z
N MET A 1 19.34 3.20 19.78
CA MET A 1 18.57 3.77 18.66
C MET A 1 17.21 4.26 19.14
N ARG A 2 16.75 5.40 18.64
CA ARG A 2 15.37 5.82 18.88
C ARG A 2 14.41 4.95 18.08
N ALA A 3 13.33 4.51 18.70
CA ALA A 3 12.28 3.73 18.06
C ALA A 3 10.93 4.01 18.70
N ALA A 4 9.88 3.98 17.88
CA ALA A 4 8.51 3.91 18.37
C ALA A 4 8.12 2.45 18.56
N TYR A 5 7.43 2.14 19.65
CA TYR A 5 7.01 0.76 19.95
C TYR A 5 5.71 0.71 20.77
N TYR A 6 5.13 -0.48 20.81
CA TYR A 6 4.03 -0.82 21.70
C TYR A 6 4.21 -2.24 22.29
N GLU A 7 3.63 -2.50 23.46
CA GLU A 7 3.71 -3.77 24.20
C GLU A 7 2.33 -4.41 24.43
N THR A 8 1.27 -3.67 24.13
CA THR A 8 -0.13 -4.14 24.18
C THR A 8 -0.90 -3.57 23.01
N ASN A 9 -1.96 -4.27 22.57
CA ASN A 9 -2.88 -3.69 21.60
C ASN A 9 -3.74 -2.60 22.27
N GLY A 10 -4.13 -1.55 21.50
CA GLY A 10 -4.97 -0.48 22.01
C GLY A 10 -4.99 0.76 21.13
N ALA A 11 -5.56 1.86 21.61
CA ALA A 11 -5.54 3.16 20.92
C ALA A 11 -4.13 3.75 20.84
N ALA A 12 -3.82 4.52 19.80
CA ALA A 12 -2.48 5.03 19.54
C ALA A 12 -1.87 5.78 20.74
N GLY A 13 -2.59 6.76 21.28
CA GLY A 13 -2.14 7.55 22.42
C GLY A 13 -1.92 6.75 23.72
N ASN A 14 -2.56 5.59 23.86
CA ASN A 14 -2.46 4.76 25.06
C ASN A 14 -1.26 3.81 25.00
N VAL A 15 -0.87 3.32 23.81
CA VAL A 15 0.07 2.21 23.70
C VAL A 15 1.39 2.57 23.02
N LEU A 16 1.40 3.55 22.10
CA LEU A 16 2.65 3.94 21.42
C LEU A 16 3.56 4.75 22.35
N ARG A 17 4.83 4.39 22.34
CA ARG A 17 5.91 5.06 23.09
C ARG A 17 7.10 5.23 22.18
N VAL A 18 7.91 6.25 22.42
CA VAL A 18 9.22 6.44 21.79
C VAL A 18 10.29 6.35 22.87
N ALA A 19 11.31 5.52 22.63
CA ALA A 19 12.42 5.36 23.56
C ALA A 19 13.71 4.95 22.82
N GLU A 20 14.82 5.01 23.56
CA GLU A 20 16.08 4.42 23.15
C GLU A 20 16.04 2.90 23.34
N LEU A 21 16.31 2.17 22.27
CA LEU A 21 16.41 0.71 22.24
C LEU A 21 17.80 0.29 21.74
N GLU A 22 18.16 -0.97 21.95
CA GLU A 22 19.39 -1.53 21.41
C GLU A 22 19.38 -1.50 19.86
N THR A 23 20.51 -1.10 19.27
CA THR A 23 20.68 -1.08 17.82
C THR A 23 20.94 -2.50 17.31
N PRO A 24 20.10 -3.06 16.43
CA PRO A 24 20.24 -4.43 15.97
C PRO A 24 21.49 -4.63 15.10
N GLN A 25 22.01 -5.86 15.06
CA GLN A 25 23.14 -6.24 14.22
C GLN A 25 22.69 -7.26 13.18
N PRO A 26 23.12 -7.13 11.90
CA PRO A 26 22.73 -8.05 10.86
C PRO A 26 23.40 -9.40 11.02
N GLY A 27 22.60 -10.47 10.92
CA GLY A 27 23.07 -11.84 10.84
C GLY A 27 23.38 -12.27 9.40
N ARG A 28 23.61 -13.56 9.21
CA ARG A 28 23.91 -14.12 7.88
C ARG A 28 22.77 -13.86 6.90
N GLY A 29 23.08 -13.32 5.71
CA GLY A 29 22.13 -13.01 4.66
C GLY A 29 21.29 -11.75 4.90
N GLU A 30 21.57 -11.00 5.97
CA GLU A 30 20.84 -9.81 6.34
C GLU A 30 21.62 -8.52 6.07
N VAL A 31 20.90 -7.43 5.93
CA VAL A 31 21.46 -6.08 5.91
C VAL A 31 20.86 -5.26 7.06
N ARG A 32 21.63 -4.29 7.55
CA ARG A 32 21.08 -3.24 8.40
C ARG A 32 20.90 -1.97 7.58
N VAL A 33 19.70 -1.42 7.65
CA VAL A 33 19.36 -0.16 7.00
C VAL A 33 19.22 0.92 8.06
N ARG A 34 19.99 2.00 7.91
CA ARG A 34 19.77 3.26 8.61
C ARG A 34 18.61 3.96 7.91
N LEU A 35 17.46 3.99 8.55
CA LEU A 35 16.25 4.55 8.00
C LEU A 35 16.28 6.08 8.07
N ALA A 36 15.78 6.71 7.01
CA ALA A 36 15.46 8.13 6.99
C ALA A 36 13.94 8.31 7.19
N THR A 37 13.15 7.39 6.62
CA THR A 37 11.68 7.48 6.63
C THR A 37 11.02 6.12 6.84
N SER A 38 9.81 6.16 7.40
CA SER A 38 8.96 5.01 7.67
C SER A 38 7.52 5.31 7.20
N GLY A 39 6.92 4.43 6.40
CA GLY A 39 5.56 4.58 5.91
C GLY A 39 4.52 4.01 6.87
N VAL A 40 3.43 4.73 7.10
CA VAL A 40 2.33 4.31 7.97
C VAL A 40 1.15 3.84 7.14
N ASN A 41 0.77 2.57 7.28
CA ASN A 41 -0.32 1.97 6.51
C ASN A 41 -1.55 1.64 7.38
N PRO A 42 -2.74 1.53 6.77
CA PRO A 42 -3.93 1.05 7.49
C PRO A 42 -3.73 -0.31 8.17
N SER A 43 -2.90 -1.19 7.62
CA SER A 43 -2.54 -2.47 8.23
C SER A 43 -1.76 -2.33 9.53
N ASP A 44 -0.89 -1.31 9.63
CA ASP A 44 -0.09 -1.06 10.82
C ASP A 44 -0.97 -0.57 11.97
N VAL A 45 -1.86 0.40 11.69
CA VAL A 45 -2.78 0.93 12.71
C VAL A 45 -3.80 -0.12 13.15
N LYS A 46 -4.33 -0.94 12.23
CA LYS A 46 -5.25 -2.04 12.56
C LYS A 46 -4.54 -3.12 13.40
N SER A 47 -3.28 -3.46 13.09
CA SER A 47 -2.49 -4.41 13.88
C SER A 47 -2.20 -3.87 15.29
N ARG A 48 -1.75 -2.62 15.42
CA ARG A 48 -1.51 -1.97 16.70
C ARG A 48 -2.79 -1.91 17.55
N ALA A 49 -3.94 -1.60 16.93
CA ALA A 49 -5.23 -1.57 17.59
C ALA A 49 -5.77 -2.96 18.00
N GLY A 50 -5.20 -4.06 17.47
CA GLY A 50 -5.68 -5.43 17.73
C GLY A 50 -6.88 -5.84 16.86
N LEU A 51 -7.21 -5.07 15.83
CA LEU A 51 -8.36 -5.32 14.94
C LEU A 51 -8.13 -6.46 13.96
N THR A 52 -6.88 -6.70 13.55
CA THR A 52 -6.54 -7.76 12.58
C THR A 52 -5.78 -8.92 13.21
N ARG A 53 -5.02 -8.67 14.26
CA ARG A 53 -4.26 -9.68 14.98
C ARG A 53 -3.95 -9.23 16.40
N LYS A 54 -3.87 -10.19 17.33
CA LYS A 54 -3.33 -9.93 18.66
C LYS A 54 -1.81 -9.76 18.57
N ILE A 55 -1.25 -8.96 19.48
CA ILE A 55 0.21 -8.82 19.60
C ILE A 55 0.85 -10.19 19.87
N ALA A 56 1.88 -10.53 19.10
CA ALA A 56 2.55 -11.83 19.13
C ALA A 56 3.94 -11.79 19.78
N PHE A 57 4.42 -10.60 20.13
CA PHE A 57 5.75 -10.38 20.69
C PHE A 57 5.65 -9.49 21.93
N PRO A 58 6.55 -9.62 22.90
CA PRO A 58 6.55 -8.78 24.11
C PRO A 58 6.60 -7.27 23.79
N ARG A 59 7.27 -6.91 22.68
CA ARG A 59 7.37 -5.54 22.17
C ARG A 59 7.37 -5.56 20.65
N VAL A 60 6.70 -4.58 20.05
CA VAL A 60 6.62 -4.42 18.58
C VAL A 60 6.98 -3.00 18.21
N ILE A 61 7.98 -2.85 17.32
CA ILE A 61 8.22 -1.63 16.55
C ILE A 61 7.33 -1.75 15.31
N PRO A 62 6.37 -0.82 15.09
CA PRO A 62 5.43 -0.93 13.97
C PRO A 62 6.08 -0.59 12.63
N HIS A 63 5.25 -0.67 11.60
CA HIS A 63 5.46 -0.33 10.20
C HIS A 63 6.28 -1.33 9.40
N SER A 64 5.84 -1.48 8.15
CA SER A 64 6.41 -2.43 7.19
C SER A 64 7.21 -1.77 6.08
N ASP A 65 7.00 -0.49 5.85
CA ASP A 65 7.60 0.29 4.76
C ASP A 65 8.59 1.29 5.30
N GLY A 66 9.66 1.52 4.58
CA GLY A 66 10.64 2.55 4.91
C GLY A 66 11.63 2.75 3.79
N ALA A 67 12.45 3.78 3.92
CA ALA A 67 13.58 4.02 3.04
C ALA A 67 14.77 4.57 3.83
N GLY A 68 15.96 4.27 3.35
CA GLY A 68 17.20 4.65 4.00
C GLY A 68 18.43 4.20 3.25
N GLU A 69 19.49 3.96 3.97
CA GLU A 69 20.79 3.54 3.43
C GLU A 69 21.30 2.31 4.17
N ILE A 70 21.81 1.33 3.46
CA ILE A 70 22.47 0.17 4.08
C ILE A 70 23.75 0.66 4.73
N ASP A 71 23.85 0.56 6.06
CA ASP A 71 25.04 0.96 6.81
C ASP A 71 25.90 -0.25 7.25
N ARG A 72 25.33 -1.46 7.23
CA ARG A 72 26.05 -2.70 7.57
C ARG A 72 25.45 -3.89 6.87
N VAL A 73 26.29 -4.85 6.53
CA VAL A 73 25.89 -6.15 5.94
C VAL A 73 26.35 -7.29 6.84
N GLY A 74 25.58 -8.36 6.85
CA GLY A 74 25.91 -9.61 7.53
C GLY A 74 26.70 -10.56 6.64
N GLU A 75 27.11 -11.69 7.20
CA GLU A 75 27.84 -12.73 6.49
C GLU A 75 27.05 -13.20 5.25
N GLY A 76 27.75 -13.37 4.12
CA GLY A 76 27.15 -13.83 2.86
C GLY A 76 26.50 -12.74 2.01
N VAL A 77 26.44 -11.50 2.48
CA VAL A 77 26.00 -10.34 1.70
C VAL A 77 27.22 -9.57 1.18
N SER A 78 27.18 -9.11 -0.08
CA SER A 78 28.28 -8.33 -0.65
C SER A 78 28.53 -7.06 0.12
N PRO A 79 29.80 -6.77 0.54
CA PRO A 79 30.15 -5.52 1.19
C PRO A 79 29.88 -4.26 0.33
N SER A 80 29.81 -4.43 -0.99
CA SER A 80 29.51 -3.33 -1.92
C SER A 80 28.12 -2.72 -1.73
N ARG A 81 27.22 -3.42 -1.01
CA ARG A 81 25.90 -2.89 -0.67
C ARG A 81 25.89 -1.81 0.40
N VAL A 82 27.00 -1.66 1.16
CA VAL A 82 27.11 -0.57 2.15
C VAL A 82 27.15 0.78 1.41
N GLY A 83 26.33 1.72 1.86
CA GLY A 83 26.10 3.02 1.21
C GLY A 83 24.98 3.00 0.16
N GLU A 84 24.40 1.83 -0.14
CA GLU A 84 23.30 1.71 -1.10
C GLU A 84 22.01 2.32 -0.54
N ARG A 85 21.41 3.25 -1.27
CA ARG A 85 20.08 3.77 -0.97
C ARG A 85 19.03 2.72 -1.30
N VAL A 86 18.13 2.45 -0.36
CA VAL A 86 17.13 1.39 -0.49
C VAL A 86 15.76 1.82 0.03
N TRP A 87 14.73 1.21 -0.51
CA TRP A 87 13.44 1.11 0.12
C TRP A 87 13.19 -0.32 0.61
N VAL A 88 12.39 -0.48 1.65
CA VAL A 88 12.17 -1.77 2.28
C VAL A 88 10.69 -2.16 2.30
N TRP A 89 10.42 -3.46 2.33
CA TRP A 89 9.10 -4.03 2.38
C TRP A 89 8.98 -5.11 3.46
N ASN A 90 7.76 -5.33 3.97
CA ASN A 90 7.44 -6.31 5.02
C ASN A 90 8.31 -6.18 6.28
N GLY A 91 8.74 -4.98 6.64
CA GLY A 91 9.62 -4.74 7.77
C GLY A 91 9.13 -5.39 9.06
N GLN A 92 7.87 -5.25 9.42
CA GLN A 92 7.26 -5.80 10.66
C GLN A 92 6.53 -7.14 10.44
N TRP A 93 6.46 -7.66 9.21
CA TRP A 93 5.68 -8.87 8.96
C TRP A 93 6.27 -10.11 9.65
N ARG A 94 5.53 -10.72 10.62
CA ARG A 94 5.91 -11.89 11.41
C ARG A 94 7.21 -11.76 12.19
N ARG A 95 7.59 -10.53 12.55
CA ARG A 95 8.74 -10.23 13.41
C ARG A 95 8.44 -9.02 14.31
N PRO A 96 9.20 -8.84 15.41
CA PRO A 96 8.90 -7.79 16.39
C PRO A 96 9.31 -6.39 15.93
N PHE A 97 10.27 -6.24 14.99
CA PHE A 97 10.89 -4.95 14.69
C PHE A 97 10.59 -4.53 13.26
N GLY A 98 9.83 -3.43 13.13
CA GLY A 98 9.52 -2.74 11.89
C GLY A 98 10.35 -1.49 11.66
N THR A 99 9.82 -0.60 10.81
CA THR A 99 10.56 0.56 10.31
C THR A 99 10.35 1.86 11.10
N ALA A 100 9.52 1.87 12.14
CA ALA A 100 9.35 3.04 13.01
C ALA A 100 10.54 3.21 13.98
N ALA A 101 11.77 3.18 13.46
CA ALA A 101 13.03 3.24 14.20
C ALA A 101 14.16 3.78 13.32
N GLU A 102 15.25 4.23 13.93
CA GLU A 102 16.44 4.70 13.20
C GLU A 102 17.14 3.58 12.40
N TRP A 103 17.07 2.34 12.86
CA TRP A 103 17.64 1.17 12.17
C TRP A 103 16.68 -0.01 12.12
N ILE A 104 16.76 -0.76 11.03
CA ILE A 104 16.13 -2.07 10.88
C ILE A 104 17.15 -3.07 10.34
N VAL A 105 17.05 -4.33 10.79
CA VAL A 105 17.76 -5.47 10.19
C VAL A 105 16.73 -6.34 9.48
N LEU A 106 17.04 -6.76 8.26
CA LEU A 106 16.14 -7.55 7.43
C LEU A 106 16.91 -8.38 6.38
N PRO A 107 16.33 -9.46 5.84
CA PRO A 107 16.92 -10.19 4.72
C PRO A 107 17.27 -9.26 3.56
N THR A 108 18.42 -9.51 2.94
CA THR A 108 18.98 -8.62 1.90
C THR A 108 18.04 -8.35 0.73
N GLU A 109 17.17 -9.32 0.38
CA GLU A 109 16.17 -9.19 -0.68
C GLU A 109 15.02 -8.22 -0.33
N GLN A 110 14.83 -7.89 0.96
CA GLN A 110 13.82 -6.94 1.40
C GLN A 110 14.30 -5.48 1.32
N ALA A 111 15.58 -5.26 1.03
CA ALA A 111 16.18 -3.94 0.80
C ALA A 111 16.42 -3.76 -0.71
N VAL A 112 15.52 -3.08 -1.37
CA VAL A 112 15.52 -2.88 -2.83
C VAL A 112 16.16 -1.53 -3.18
N PRO A 113 17.03 -1.45 -4.21
CA PRO A 113 17.67 -0.19 -4.59
C PRO A 113 16.68 0.94 -4.85
N LEU A 114 16.99 2.12 -4.32
CA LEU A 114 16.23 3.36 -4.52
C LEU A 114 17.06 4.35 -5.35
N PRO A 115 16.63 4.71 -6.58
CA PRO A 115 17.36 5.66 -7.42
C PRO A 115 17.64 7.00 -6.71
N ALA A 116 18.78 7.61 -7.00
CA ALA A 116 19.27 8.80 -6.28
C ALA A 116 18.32 10.00 -6.35
N HIS A 117 17.56 10.15 -7.44
CA HIS A 117 16.61 11.24 -7.65
C HIS A 117 15.24 11.02 -6.98
N ILE A 118 14.99 9.83 -6.42
CA ILE A 118 13.76 9.53 -5.66
C ILE A 118 13.98 9.90 -4.19
N SER A 119 13.03 10.63 -3.59
CA SER A 119 13.11 11.00 -2.18
C SER A 119 12.91 9.81 -1.25
N MET A 120 13.40 9.90 -0.02
CA MET A 120 13.19 8.85 0.99
C MET A 120 11.72 8.70 1.37
N GLU A 121 10.97 9.81 1.39
CA GLU A 121 9.52 9.79 1.65
C GLU A 121 8.78 8.99 0.57
N ALA A 122 9.14 9.17 -0.70
CA ALA A 122 8.60 8.38 -1.81
C ALA A 122 8.98 6.89 -1.67
N GLY A 123 10.22 6.61 -1.27
CA GLY A 123 10.69 5.24 -0.98
C GLY A 123 9.86 4.54 0.09
N ALA A 124 9.47 5.25 1.15
CA ALA A 124 8.61 4.72 2.21
C ALA A 124 7.14 4.46 1.78
N CYS A 125 6.78 4.75 0.53
CA CYS A 125 5.45 4.49 -0.04
C CYS A 125 5.41 3.28 -0.99
N LEU A 126 6.52 2.56 -1.16
CA LEU A 126 6.64 1.51 -2.19
C LEU A 126 6.31 0.10 -1.67
N GLY A 127 6.64 -0.22 -0.44
CA GLY A 127 6.56 -1.57 0.11
C GLY A 127 5.14 -2.13 0.17
N ILE A 128 4.22 -1.47 0.85
CA ILE A 128 2.82 -1.92 0.93
C ILE A 128 1.97 -1.27 -0.16
N PRO A 129 1.94 0.05 -0.33
CA PRO A 129 1.03 0.68 -1.29
C PRO A 129 1.31 0.29 -2.75
N ALA A 130 2.55 0.46 -3.23
CA ALA A 130 2.86 0.18 -4.63
C ALA A 130 2.82 -1.32 -4.94
N TYR A 131 3.29 -2.20 -4.02
CA TYR A 131 3.16 -3.65 -4.21
C TYR A 131 1.71 -4.12 -4.18
N THR A 132 0.85 -3.58 -3.31
CA THR A 132 -0.58 -3.90 -3.31
C THR A 132 -1.22 -3.51 -4.63
N ALA A 133 -0.93 -2.31 -5.12
CA ALA A 133 -1.42 -1.84 -6.42
C ALA A 133 -0.91 -2.73 -7.56
N TYR A 134 0.38 -3.09 -7.56
CA TYR A 134 0.96 -3.97 -8.57
C TYR A 134 0.27 -5.34 -8.59
N GLN A 135 0.12 -5.97 -7.42
CA GLN A 135 -0.55 -7.26 -7.31
C GLN A 135 -2.02 -7.18 -7.75
N ALA A 136 -2.74 -6.13 -7.36
CA ALA A 136 -4.12 -5.92 -7.77
C ALA A 136 -4.26 -5.83 -9.30
N VAL A 137 -3.41 -5.02 -9.95
CA VAL A 137 -3.41 -4.87 -11.42
C VAL A 137 -3.06 -6.19 -12.13
N VAL A 138 -2.12 -6.98 -11.58
CA VAL A 138 -1.81 -8.31 -12.14
C VAL A 138 -2.98 -9.28 -11.98
N LEU A 139 -3.61 -9.30 -10.81
CA LEU A 139 -4.74 -10.20 -10.52
C LEU A 139 -5.98 -9.88 -11.37
N THR A 140 -6.20 -8.62 -11.71
CA THR A 140 -7.32 -8.21 -12.58
C THR A 140 -7.12 -8.61 -14.04
N GLY A 141 -5.89 -8.92 -14.46
CA GLY A 141 -5.60 -9.17 -15.87
C GLY A 141 -5.75 -7.94 -16.77
N ALA A 142 -5.71 -6.74 -16.18
CA ALA A 142 -5.87 -5.49 -16.94
C ALA A 142 -4.86 -5.38 -18.09
N GLU A 143 -5.34 -5.07 -19.28
CA GLU A 143 -4.57 -4.94 -20.53
C GLU A 143 -5.19 -3.90 -21.45
N ASP A 144 -4.63 -3.71 -22.63
CA ASP A 144 -5.15 -2.81 -23.66
C ASP A 144 -6.62 -3.17 -24.03
N GLY A 145 -7.47 -2.16 -24.01
CA GLY A 145 -8.92 -2.30 -24.22
C GLY A 145 -9.74 -2.66 -22.96
N SER A 146 -9.09 -3.00 -21.83
CA SER A 146 -9.79 -3.20 -20.57
C SER A 146 -10.28 -1.88 -19.97
N THR A 147 -11.44 -1.90 -19.30
CA THR A 147 -11.87 -0.81 -18.40
C THR A 147 -11.78 -1.28 -16.96
N VAL A 148 -11.04 -0.52 -16.14
CA VAL A 148 -10.76 -0.85 -14.73
C VAL A 148 -11.37 0.21 -13.82
N LEU A 149 -12.20 -0.22 -12.86
CA LEU A 149 -12.69 0.63 -11.77
C LEU A 149 -11.72 0.56 -10.59
N VAL A 150 -11.18 1.71 -10.17
CA VAL A 150 -10.29 1.81 -9.00
C VAL A 150 -11.03 2.51 -7.87
N ALA A 151 -11.39 1.76 -6.84
CA ALA A 151 -12.01 2.32 -5.64
C ALA A 151 -10.99 3.12 -4.81
N GLY A 152 -11.33 4.36 -4.42
CA GLY A 152 -10.47 5.21 -3.61
C GLY A 152 -9.22 5.71 -4.34
N GLY A 153 -9.36 6.23 -5.56
CA GLY A 153 -8.26 6.61 -6.45
C GLY A 153 -7.24 7.63 -5.91
N ALA A 154 -7.59 8.40 -4.87
CA ALA A 154 -6.65 9.33 -4.21
C ALA A 154 -5.95 8.74 -2.97
N GLY A 155 -6.28 7.50 -2.60
CA GLY A 155 -5.64 6.79 -1.49
C GLY A 155 -4.24 6.27 -1.86
N ALA A 156 -3.49 5.82 -0.86
CA ALA A 156 -2.13 5.33 -1.02
C ALA A 156 -1.99 4.25 -2.10
N VAL A 157 -2.85 3.24 -2.08
CA VAL A 157 -2.87 2.15 -3.07
C VAL A 157 -3.53 2.58 -4.37
N GLY A 158 -4.72 3.22 -4.31
CA GLY A 158 -5.50 3.61 -5.49
C GLY A 158 -4.72 4.49 -6.46
N HIS A 159 -3.93 5.42 -5.93
CA HIS A 159 -3.07 6.30 -6.73
C HIS A 159 -2.03 5.52 -7.56
N TYR A 160 -1.37 4.50 -6.97
CA TYR A 160 -0.47 3.63 -7.74
C TYR A 160 -1.23 2.68 -8.66
N ALA A 161 -2.41 2.17 -8.24
CA ALA A 161 -3.21 1.28 -9.08
C ALA A 161 -3.66 1.94 -10.38
N ILE A 162 -4.04 3.22 -10.34
CA ILE A 162 -4.35 4.03 -11.53
C ILE A 162 -3.13 4.05 -12.46
N GLN A 163 -1.97 4.45 -11.97
CA GLN A 163 -0.75 4.58 -12.78
C GLN A 163 -0.35 3.24 -13.42
N LEU A 164 -0.38 2.16 -12.63
CA LEU A 164 0.00 0.82 -13.11
C LEU A 164 -1.01 0.26 -14.11
N ALA A 165 -2.31 0.50 -13.94
CA ALA A 165 -3.33 0.13 -14.92
C ALA A 165 -3.15 0.93 -16.23
N LYS A 166 -2.83 2.23 -16.15
CA LYS A 166 -2.51 3.06 -17.31
C LYS A 166 -1.26 2.57 -18.06
N LYS A 167 -0.25 2.07 -17.36
CA LYS A 167 0.93 1.42 -18.00
C LYS A 167 0.55 0.16 -18.78
N ARG A 168 -0.56 -0.50 -18.44
CA ARG A 168 -1.16 -1.60 -19.19
C ARG A 168 -2.10 -1.13 -20.31
N LYS A 169 -2.20 0.19 -20.55
CA LYS A 169 -3.08 0.84 -21.54
C LYS A 169 -4.58 0.63 -21.26
N ALA A 170 -4.95 0.30 -20.04
CA ALA A 170 -6.35 0.21 -19.63
C ALA A 170 -7.00 1.60 -19.57
N THR A 171 -8.30 1.66 -19.81
CA THR A 171 -9.14 2.80 -19.43
C THR A 171 -9.43 2.73 -17.95
N VAL A 172 -9.14 3.78 -17.19
CA VAL A 172 -9.27 3.81 -15.74
C VAL A 172 -10.37 4.76 -15.30
N ILE A 173 -11.37 4.21 -14.60
CA ILE A 173 -12.40 4.96 -13.88
C ILE A 173 -12.03 4.91 -12.40
N ALA A 174 -11.87 6.05 -11.74
CA ALA A 174 -11.55 6.11 -10.30
C ALA A 174 -12.71 6.67 -9.49
N THR A 175 -12.97 6.13 -8.30
CA THR A 175 -13.94 6.73 -7.37
C THR A 175 -13.22 7.53 -6.28
N VAL A 176 -13.81 8.64 -5.89
CA VAL A 176 -13.28 9.56 -4.88
C VAL A 176 -14.42 10.15 -4.04
N SER A 177 -14.09 10.88 -2.94
CA SER A 177 -15.07 11.46 -2.03
C SER A 177 -15.04 12.99 -1.97
N SER A 178 -14.28 13.65 -2.84
CA SER A 178 -14.23 15.11 -2.90
C SER A 178 -13.52 15.63 -4.15
N PRO A 179 -13.73 16.88 -4.55
CA PRO A 179 -13.05 17.52 -5.69
C PRO A 179 -11.51 17.52 -5.55
N ALA A 180 -10.98 17.76 -4.35
CA ALA A 180 -9.53 17.70 -4.10
C ALA A 180 -8.95 16.31 -4.36
N LYS A 181 -9.65 15.25 -3.93
CA LYS A 181 -9.28 13.85 -4.22
C LYS A 181 -9.42 13.52 -5.72
N ALA A 182 -10.39 14.13 -6.41
CA ALA A 182 -10.54 13.94 -7.86
C ALA A 182 -9.33 14.46 -8.63
N GLU A 183 -8.76 15.58 -8.22
CA GLU A 183 -7.57 16.13 -8.85
C GLU A 183 -6.36 15.22 -8.68
N ILE A 184 -6.19 14.60 -7.52
CA ILE A 184 -5.13 13.62 -7.26
C ILE A 184 -5.28 12.41 -8.18
N ALA A 185 -6.50 11.87 -8.32
CA ALA A 185 -6.75 10.72 -9.19
C ALA A 185 -6.51 11.06 -10.68
N ARG A 186 -6.88 12.26 -11.14
CA ARG A 186 -6.58 12.72 -12.51
C ARG A 186 -5.08 12.84 -12.75
N ARG A 187 -4.34 13.43 -11.82
CA ARG A 187 -2.87 13.53 -11.94
C ARG A 187 -2.20 12.16 -11.97
N ALA A 188 -2.78 11.15 -11.31
CA ALA A 188 -2.33 9.77 -11.41
C ALA A 188 -2.63 9.12 -12.78
N GLY A 189 -3.44 9.77 -13.63
CA GLY A 189 -3.76 9.32 -14.97
C GLY A 189 -5.15 8.67 -15.11
N ALA A 190 -6.06 8.82 -14.15
CA ALA A 190 -7.44 8.33 -14.30
C ALA A 190 -8.12 9.04 -15.49
N ASP A 191 -8.70 8.27 -16.41
CA ASP A 191 -9.42 8.82 -17.57
C ASP A 191 -10.75 9.43 -17.13
N HIS A 192 -11.39 8.82 -16.13
CA HIS A 192 -12.64 9.30 -15.55
C HIS A 192 -12.59 9.23 -14.02
N VAL A 193 -13.22 10.21 -13.37
CA VAL A 193 -13.28 10.28 -11.91
C VAL A 193 -14.71 10.56 -11.48
N ILE A 194 -15.24 9.73 -10.58
CA ILE A 194 -16.59 9.79 -10.05
C ILE A 194 -16.54 10.17 -8.56
N ASP A 195 -17.18 11.27 -8.17
CA ASP A 195 -17.37 11.61 -6.75
C ASP A 195 -18.59 10.87 -6.20
N TYR A 196 -18.36 9.73 -5.56
CA TYR A 196 -19.42 8.85 -5.04
C TYR A 196 -20.31 9.49 -3.95
N ARG A 197 -19.95 10.67 -3.44
CA ARG A 197 -20.81 11.44 -2.52
C ARG A 197 -21.83 12.29 -3.23
N ARG A 198 -21.62 12.57 -4.52
CA ARG A 198 -22.44 13.48 -5.32
C ARG A 198 -23.09 12.82 -6.51
N GLU A 199 -22.55 11.69 -6.94
CA GLU A 199 -22.90 11.00 -8.17
C GLU A 199 -23.27 9.53 -7.89
N ASN A 200 -24.20 8.98 -8.67
CA ASN A 200 -24.47 7.55 -8.66
C ASN A 200 -23.39 6.82 -9.45
N VAL A 201 -22.53 6.09 -8.75
CA VAL A 201 -21.39 5.40 -9.36
C VAL A 201 -21.83 4.41 -10.44
N GLY A 202 -22.90 3.64 -10.19
CA GLY A 202 -23.41 2.67 -11.17
C GLY A 202 -23.88 3.33 -12.46
N GLU A 203 -24.68 4.40 -12.37
CA GLU A 203 -25.16 5.15 -13.54
C GLU A 203 -24.00 5.74 -14.34
N GLN A 204 -23.03 6.34 -13.66
CA GLN A 204 -21.84 6.94 -14.30
C GLN A 204 -20.99 5.87 -15.01
N VAL A 205 -20.73 4.73 -14.34
CA VAL A 205 -19.97 3.63 -14.95
C VAL A 205 -20.71 3.10 -16.19
N MET A 206 -22.02 2.88 -16.10
CA MET A 206 -22.79 2.41 -17.25
C MET A 206 -22.81 3.42 -18.39
N ALA A 207 -22.89 4.72 -18.11
CA ALA A 207 -22.79 5.75 -19.14
C ALA A 207 -21.41 5.74 -19.82
N LEU A 208 -20.32 5.71 -19.03
CA LEU A 208 -18.95 5.72 -19.53
C LEU A 208 -18.58 4.46 -20.32
N THR A 209 -19.17 3.33 -20.00
CA THR A 209 -18.88 2.03 -20.65
C THR A 209 -19.88 1.64 -21.74
N GLY A 210 -20.80 2.52 -22.11
CA GLY A 210 -21.87 2.20 -23.08
C GLY A 210 -22.74 1.04 -22.61
N LYS A 211 -23.10 1.01 -21.33
CA LYS A 211 -23.92 0.00 -20.65
C LYS A 211 -23.28 -1.41 -20.54
N ARG A 212 -21.98 -1.53 -20.78
CA ARG A 212 -21.27 -2.83 -20.70
C ARG A 212 -20.76 -3.16 -19.29
N GLY A 213 -20.55 -2.16 -18.46
CA GLY A 213 -19.83 -2.30 -17.19
C GLY A 213 -18.33 -2.37 -17.35
N VAL A 214 -17.58 -2.52 -16.24
CA VAL A 214 -16.13 -2.62 -16.24
C VAL A 214 -15.66 -4.08 -16.28
N ASN A 215 -14.52 -4.33 -16.94
CA ASN A 215 -13.91 -5.65 -17.03
C ASN A 215 -13.22 -6.06 -15.71
N ALA A 216 -12.78 -5.07 -14.94
CA ALA A 216 -12.07 -5.30 -13.70
C ALA A 216 -12.34 -4.22 -12.66
N ALA A 217 -12.25 -4.59 -11.38
CA ALA A 217 -12.27 -3.64 -10.27
C ALA A 217 -11.13 -3.92 -9.29
N ILE A 218 -10.56 -2.85 -8.74
CA ILE A 218 -9.57 -2.89 -7.66
C ILE A 218 -10.24 -2.30 -6.43
N GLU A 219 -10.49 -3.16 -5.44
CA GLU A 219 -11.42 -2.88 -4.35
C GLU A 219 -10.70 -2.76 -3.00
N VAL A 220 -10.86 -1.60 -2.36
CA VAL A 220 -10.24 -1.26 -1.08
C VAL A 220 -11.13 -1.60 0.11
N ASP A 221 -12.45 -1.63 -0.08
CA ASP A 221 -13.42 -1.86 1.00
C ASP A 221 -14.64 -2.63 0.50
N LEU A 222 -14.51 -3.96 0.45
CA LEU A 222 -15.58 -4.82 -0.03
C LEU A 222 -16.86 -4.67 0.80
N ALA A 223 -16.76 -4.47 2.13
CA ALA A 223 -17.95 -4.34 2.97
C ALA A 223 -18.78 -3.12 2.61
N ALA A 224 -18.13 -2.00 2.27
CA ALA A 224 -18.82 -0.80 1.83
C ALA A 224 -19.38 -0.92 0.41
N ASN A 225 -18.68 -1.63 -0.49
CA ASN A 225 -18.92 -1.58 -1.92
C ASN A 225 -19.55 -2.86 -2.53
N ALA A 226 -19.73 -3.95 -1.77
CA ALA A 226 -20.27 -5.20 -2.31
C ALA A 226 -21.61 -5.03 -3.05
N ARG A 227 -22.48 -4.16 -2.55
CA ARG A 227 -23.80 -3.88 -3.16
C ARG A 227 -23.72 -3.10 -4.47
N LEU A 228 -22.59 -2.45 -4.74
CA LEU A 228 -22.34 -1.71 -5.97
C LEU A 228 -21.97 -2.64 -7.14
N LEU A 229 -21.38 -3.81 -6.85
CA LEU A 229 -20.85 -4.72 -7.86
C LEU A 229 -21.83 -5.01 -9.02
N PRO A 230 -23.12 -5.31 -8.77
CA PRO A 230 -24.09 -5.55 -9.85
C PRO A 230 -24.33 -4.37 -10.79
N ALA A 231 -24.11 -3.15 -10.31
CA ALA A 231 -24.35 -1.93 -11.08
C ALA A 231 -23.13 -1.46 -11.88
N VAL A 232 -21.94 -2.09 -11.66
CA VAL A 232 -20.69 -1.62 -12.30
C VAL A 232 -19.96 -2.69 -13.10
N LEU A 233 -20.15 -3.98 -12.80
CA LEU A 233 -19.38 -5.07 -13.40
C LEU A 233 -19.99 -5.59 -14.70
N ALA A 234 -19.13 -5.87 -15.67
CA ALA A 234 -19.45 -6.65 -16.86
C ALA A 234 -19.46 -8.15 -16.55
N PRO A 235 -20.10 -8.99 -17.37
CA PRO A 235 -19.91 -10.44 -17.31
C PRO A 235 -18.43 -10.83 -17.48
N ASN A 236 -18.01 -11.91 -16.80
CA ASN A 236 -16.62 -12.42 -16.75
C ASN A 236 -15.59 -11.42 -16.21
N SER A 237 -16.03 -10.48 -15.39
CA SER A 237 -15.13 -9.49 -14.77
C SER A 237 -14.39 -10.07 -13.57
N VAL A 238 -13.27 -9.42 -13.23
CA VAL A 238 -12.42 -9.78 -12.10
C VAL A 238 -12.36 -8.65 -11.08
N VAL A 239 -12.58 -8.96 -9.81
CA VAL A 239 -12.44 -8.00 -8.70
C VAL A 239 -11.25 -8.40 -7.84
N ALA A 240 -10.20 -7.58 -7.81
CA ALA A 240 -9.06 -7.75 -6.91
C ALA A 240 -9.32 -7.01 -5.59
N ILE A 241 -9.40 -7.75 -4.49
CA ILE A 241 -9.86 -7.26 -3.18
C ILE A 241 -8.71 -7.33 -2.18
N TYR A 242 -8.32 -6.18 -1.61
CA TYR A 242 -7.23 -6.09 -0.63
C TYR A 242 -7.64 -5.48 0.71
N GLY A 243 -8.90 -5.09 0.86
CA GLY A 243 -9.38 -4.50 2.10
C GLY A 243 -10.88 -4.65 2.34
N SER A 244 -11.24 -4.42 3.60
CA SER A 244 -12.62 -4.33 4.06
C SER A 244 -12.66 -3.53 5.36
N SER A 245 -13.74 -2.75 5.56
CA SER A 245 -14.04 -2.06 6.82
C SER A 245 -14.69 -2.96 7.86
N ALA A 246 -15.20 -4.14 7.45
CA ALA A 246 -15.77 -5.14 8.35
C ALA A 246 -15.11 -6.51 8.15
N PRO A 247 -15.05 -7.36 9.20
CA PRO A 247 -14.48 -8.70 9.11
C PRO A 247 -15.32 -9.65 8.25
N GLU A 248 -16.61 -9.39 8.14
CA GLU A 248 -17.57 -10.16 7.37
C GLU A 248 -18.45 -9.24 6.53
N THR A 249 -18.86 -9.69 5.34
CA THR A 249 -19.77 -8.95 4.47
C THR A 249 -20.62 -9.88 3.59
N SER A 250 -21.84 -9.43 3.28
CA SER A 250 -22.69 -10.10 2.30
C SER A 250 -22.30 -9.67 0.90
N ILE A 251 -22.29 -10.64 -0.02
CA ILE A 251 -22.01 -10.41 -1.45
C ILE A 251 -23.25 -10.71 -2.28
N PRO A 252 -23.42 -10.09 -3.46
CA PRO A 252 -24.55 -10.34 -4.37
C PRO A 252 -24.36 -11.68 -5.10
N PHE A 253 -24.45 -12.80 -4.39
CA PHE A 253 -24.08 -14.14 -4.87
C PHE A 253 -24.73 -14.49 -6.21
N GLN A 254 -26.06 -14.28 -6.35
CA GLN A 254 -26.78 -14.63 -7.56
C GLN A 254 -26.24 -13.88 -8.80
N PHE A 255 -25.96 -12.59 -8.65
CA PHE A 255 -25.36 -11.80 -9.72
C PHE A 255 -23.97 -12.31 -10.10
N LEU A 256 -23.12 -12.54 -9.11
CA LEU A 256 -21.74 -13.00 -9.33
C LEU A 256 -21.71 -14.35 -10.05
N LEU A 257 -22.60 -15.28 -9.64
CA LEU A 257 -22.74 -16.60 -10.26
C LEU A 257 -23.21 -16.48 -11.73
N GLN A 258 -24.27 -15.74 -11.97
CA GLN A 258 -24.87 -15.62 -13.31
C GLN A 258 -23.96 -14.90 -14.31
N ASN A 259 -23.08 -14.03 -13.84
CA ASN A 259 -22.17 -13.26 -14.67
C ASN A 259 -20.72 -13.80 -14.64
N SER A 260 -20.49 -14.97 -14.03
CA SER A 260 -19.14 -15.59 -13.93
C SER A 260 -18.08 -14.62 -13.41
N VAL A 261 -18.40 -13.84 -12.36
CA VAL A 261 -17.48 -12.87 -11.78
C VAL A 261 -16.48 -13.56 -10.87
N GLU A 262 -15.19 -13.25 -11.02
CA GLU A 262 -14.12 -13.73 -10.15
C GLU A 262 -13.84 -12.72 -9.03
N LEU A 263 -13.92 -13.15 -7.77
CA LEU A 263 -13.45 -12.39 -6.61
C LEU A 263 -12.08 -12.91 -6.17
N LYS A 264 -11.03 -12.11 -6.33
CA LYS A 264 -9.65 -12.48 -5.98
C LYS A 264 -9.20 -11.71 -4.74
N PHE A 265 -9.25 -12.38 -3.60
CA PHE A 265 -8.75 -11.85 -2.33
C PHE A 265 -7.24 -12.04 -2.25
N PHE A 266 -6.52 -11.04 -1.76
CA PHE A 266 -5.09 -11.16 -1.55
C PHE A 266 -4.60 -10.31 -0.37
N LEU A 267 -3.47 -10.73 0.18
CA LEU A 267 -2.74 -10.01 1.20
C LEU A 267 -1.31 -9.80 0.70
N VAL A 268 -0.92 -8.57 0.47
CA VAL A 268 0.37 -8.20 -0.13
C VAL A 268 1.58 -8.78 0.62
N TYR A 269 1.47 -8.93 1.93
CA TYR A 269 2.50 -9.58 2.75
C TYR A 269 2.83 -11.02 2.31
N GLN A 270 1.87 -11.69 1.68
CA GLN A 270 1.96 -13.06 1.17
C GLN A 270 2.11 -13.12 -0.36
N MET A 271 2.50 -12.02 -1.00
CA MET A 271 2.75 -12.00 -2.44
C MET A 271 3.75 -13.12 -2.81
N PRO A 272 3.43 -13.94 -3.82
CA PRO A 272 4.33 -15.02 -4.25
C PRO A 272 5.73 -14.49 -4.58
N PRO A 273 6.81 -15.21 -4.20
CA PRO A 273 8.19 -14.72 -4.38
C PRO A 273 8.53 -14.33 -5.82
N GLN A 274 8.07 -15.10 -6.81
CA GLN A 274 8.30 -14.79 -8.23
C GLN A 274 7.60 -13.52 -8.66
N LEU A 275 6.34 -13.30 -8.21
CA LEU A 275 5.61 -12.08 -8.49
C LEU A 275 6.26 -10.88 -7.80
N ARG A 276 6.77 -11.07 -6.58
CA ARG A 276 7.47 -10.03 -5.84
C ARG A 276 8.77 -9.61 -6.53
N ALA A 277 9.57 -10.57 -6.96
CA ALA A 277 10.80 -10.28 -7.71
C ALA A 277 10.52 -9.49 -8.98
N ARG A 278 9.48 -9.87 -9.73
CA ARG A 278 9.02 -9.14 -10.90
C ARG A 278 8.52 -7.73 -10.54
N ALA A 279 7.70 -7.61 -9.49
CA ALA A 279 7.20 -6.31 -9.03
C ALA A 279 8.35 -5.38 -8.62
N SER A 280 9.38 -5.89 -7.90
CA SER A 280 10.57 -5.14 -7.54
C SER A 280 11.30 -4.62 -8.78
N ALA A 281 11.55 -5.49 -9.76
CA ALA A 281 12.25 -5.11 -10.99
C ALA A 281 11.45 -4.07 -11.81
N ASP A 282 10.15 -4.30 -12.00
CA ASP A 282 9.28 -3.41 -12.77
C ASP A 282 9.16 -2.03 -12.09
N ILE A 283 8.94 -1.99 -10.77
CA ILE A 283 8.85 -0.73 -9.99
C ILE A 283 10.19 0.00 -10.03
N THR A 284 11.32 -0.67 -9.78
CA THR A 284 12.64 -0.05 -9.84
C THR A 284 12.90 0.54 -11.23
N GLY A 285 12.62 -0.20 -12.30
CA GLY A 285 12.76 0.34 -13.66
C GLY A 285 11.86 1.55 -13.94
N MET A 286 10.63 1.57 -13.41
CA MET A 286 9.76 2.75 -13.53
C MET A 286 10.29 3.93 -12.71
N LEU A 287 10.85 3.70 -11.52
CA LEU A 287 11.49 4.74 -10.71
C LEU A 287 12.70 5.34 -11.45
N GLU A 288 13.56 4.51 -12.00
CA GLU A 288 14.75 4.94 -12.76
C GLU A 288 14.38 5.85 -13.94
N ARG A 289 13.26 5.59 -14.60
CA ARG A 289 12.75 6.41 -15.73
C ARG A 289 11.88 7.59 -15.29
N GLY A 290 11.67 7.80 -13.97
CA GLY A 290 10.82 8.87 -13.45
C GLY A 290 9.34 8.73 -13.85
N GLU A 291 8.88 7.50 -14.04
CA GLU A 291 7.53 7.21 -14.57
C GLU A 291 6.45 7.07 -13.49
N LEU A 292 6.81 7.15 -12.24
CA LEU A 292 5.87 7.07 -11.11
C LEU A 292 5.75 8.41 -10.38
N ILE A 293 4.53 8.82 -10.14
CA ILE A 293 4.18 9.96 -9.29
C ILE A 293 3.91 9.43 -7.88
N HIS A 294 4.54 10.04 -6.88
CA HIS A 294 4.37 9.69 -5.49
C HIS A 294 3.45 10.70 -4.80
N ASN A 295 2.49 10.20 -4.03
CA ASN A 295 1.52 11.03 -3.32
C ASN A 295 1.72 10.91 -1.80
N VAL A 296 2.66 11.69 -1.27
CA VAL A 296 2.87 11.85 0.18
C VAL A 296 1.94 12.94 0.68
N ALA A 297 0.98 12.57 1.51
CA ALA A 297 -0.03 13.48 2.03
C ALA A 297 0.50 14.33 3.18
N GLN A 298 1.28 13.71 4.07
CA GLN A 298 1.83 14.36 5.25
C GLN A 298 3.02 13.58 5.80
N THR A 299 4.00 14.32 6.33
CA THR A 299 5.15 13.77 7.06
C THR A 299 5.11 14.24 8.51
N PHE A 300 5.40 13.31 9.43
CA PHE A 300 5.49 13.52 10.88
C PHE A 300 6.90 13.22 11.38
N ASP A 301 7.32 13.81 12.48
CA ASP A 301 8.52 13.37 13.22
C ASP A 301 8.22 12.06 13.97
N LEU A 302 9.23 11.23 14.22
CA LEU A 302 9.07 9.98 14.99
C LEU A 302 8.43 10.21 16.37
N ARG A 303 8.70 11.36 16.99
CA ARG A 303 8.08 11.76 18.26
C ARG A 303 6.59 11.99 18.16
N GLU A 304 6.07 12.25 16.96
CA GLU A 304 4.66 12.44 16.65
C GLU A 304 3.98 11.16 16.16
N ILE A 305 4.55 9.98 16.46
CA ILE A 305 4.07 8.68 15.98
C ILE A 305 2.57 8.45 16.26
N VAL A 306 2.08 8.95 17.39
CA VAL A 306 0.65 8.88 17.74
C VAL A 306 -0.19 9.64 16.72
N ALA A 307 0.16 10.88 16.43
CA ALA A 307 -0.54 11.72 15.47
C ALA A 307 -0.48 11.13 14.04
N ALA A 308 0.65 10.53 13.65
CA ALA A 308 0.79 9.83 12.37
C ALA A 308 -0.19 8.65 12.24
N HIS A 309 -0.32 7.83 13.29
CA HIS A 309 -1.30 6.74 13.33
C HIS A 309 -2.74 7.24 13.29
N GLU A 310 -3.06 8.26 14.08
CA GLU A 310 -4.40 8.86 14.11
C GLU A 310 -4.78 9.52 12.77
N ALA A 311 -3.81 10.10 12.06
CA ALA A 311 -4.03 10.64 10.71
C ALA A 311 -4.48 9.55 9.74
N VAL A 312 -3.86 8.35 9.80
CA VAL A 312 -4.29 7.18 8.99
C VAL A 312 -5.66 6.67 9.44
N GLU A 313 -5.90 6.53 10.75
CA GLU A 313 -7.18 6.05 11.32
C GLU A 313 -8.35 6.97 10.96
N SER A 314 -8.11 8.28 10.83
CA SER A 314 -9.14 9.25 10.46
C SER A 314 -9.74 9.01 9.07
N GLY A 315 -9.04 8.29 8.18
CA GLY A 315 -9.43 8.08 6.79
C GLY A 315 -9.48 9.37 5.93
N LYS A 316 -9.00 10.50 6.48
CA LYS A 316 -9.02 11.81 5.79
C LYS A 316 -7.78 12.06 4.94
N ALA A 317 -6.70 11.32 5.16
CA ALA A 317 -5.46 11.48 4.41
C ALA A 317 -5.69 11.28 2.90
N MET A 318 -5.10 12.17 2.10
CA MET A 318 -5.17 12.13 0.64
C MET A 318 -3.85 11.62 0.06
N GLY A 319 -3.49 10.39 0.42
CA GLY A 319 -2.23 9.76 0.02
C GLY A 319 -1.56 9.01 1.17
N ASN A 320 -0.24 8.88 1.09
CA ASN A 320 0.57 8.18 2.07
C ASN A 320 0.92 9.08 3.27
N ILE A 321 0.95 8.50 4.46
CA ILE A 321 1.48 9.12 5.68
C ILE A 321 2.88 8.55 5.91
N VAL A 322 3.83 9.44 6.15
CA VAL A 322 5.25 9.10 6.35
C VAL A 322 5.72 9.65 7.68
N VAL A 323 6.62 8.93 8.34
CA VAL A 323 7.32 9.38 9.55
C VAL A 323 8.80 9.56 9.20
N SER A 324 9.35 10.74 9.48
CA SER A 324 10.80 10.98 9.50
C SER A 324 11.37 10.38 10.78
N VAL A 325 12.38 9.52 10.66
CA VAL A 325 13.00 8.82 11.80
C VAL A 325 14.42 9.30 12.09
N ALA A 326 14.97 10.14 11.20
CA ALA A 326 16.31 10.73 11.34
C ALA A 326 16.32 11.99 12.21
#